data_309738389cb79e0cbafffe772751b70c
#
_entry.id   309738389cb79e0cbafffe772751b70c
#
_cell.length_a   1.000
_cell.length_b   1.000
_cell.length_c   1.000
_cell.angle_alpha   90.00
_cell.angle_beta   90.00
_cell.angle_gamma   90.00
#
_symmetry.space_group_name_H-M   'P 1'
#
loop_
_entity.id
_entity.type
_entity.pdbx_description
1 polymer ?
#
loop_
_entity_poly.entity_id
_entity_poly.type
_entity_poly.pdbx_seq_one_letter_code
_entity_poly.pdbx_strand_id
1 'polypeptide(L)'
;MNPSSTTPEFREQAERMRRYYRFHSKIYDLTRWSFLFGRDRAIDRIPDRAAPKRILEIGCGTGRNLMRLARRFPAAAVTGIDVSDAMLKAAEKNVRRRGGKIELVKYNYNRPLKPESYELILFSYSLSMINPGWREALEAARRDLAPGGLIAVVDFHDTPIPAFRRWMGVNHVRMEAHLLPELGTLFDQEAIELKRAYCGWWWYLVFLGVKCE
;
A
#
# COMPACT_ATOMS: atom_id res chain seq x y z
N MET A 1 18.73 15.70 17.04
CA MET A 1 19.17 14.37 16.57
C MET A 1 19.11 14.34 15.04
N ASN A 2 20.17 13.99 14.38
CA ASN A 2 20.48 14.22 12.96
C ASN A 2 19.62 13.36 12.00
N PRO A 3 19.00 13.89 10.92
CA PRO A 3 18.13 13.13 10.03
C PRO A 3 18.88 12.39 8.87
N SER A 4 20.12 11.94 9.08
CA SER A 4 21.00 11.54 7.98
C SER A 4 21.44 10.07 7.94
N SER A 5 20.54 9.12 8.31
CA SER A 5 20.87 7.67 8.21
C SER A 5 19.97 6.91 7.20
N THR A 6 19.59 7.56 6.11
CA THR A 6 19.04 6.84 4.95
C THR A 6 20.20 6.44 4.04
N THR A 7 20.37 5.12 3.80
CA THR A 7 21.41 4.63 2.88
C THR A 7 21.27 5.27 1.50
N PRO A 8 22.38 5.46 0.76
CA PRO A 8 22.37 6.06 -0.58
C PRO A 8 21.34 5.40 -1.52
N GLU A 9 21.16 4.09 -1.42
CA GLU A 9 20.21 3.30 -2.20
C GLU A 9 18.76 3.71 -1.98
N PHE A 10 18.35 3.99 -0.74
CA PHE A 10 16.99 4.45 -0.42
C PHE A 10 16.71 5.85 -0.97
N ARG A 11 17.72 6.74 -0.97
CA ARG A 11 17.57 8.09 -1.55
C ARG A 11 17.42 8.02 -3.06
N GLU A 12 18.25 7.21 -3.72
CA GLU A 12 18.21 7.01 -5.16
C GLU A 12 16.90 6.38 -5.62
N GLN A 13 16.38 5.43 -4.86
CA GLN A 13 15.06 4.84 -5.12
C GLN A 13 13.94 5.87 -5.00
N ALA A 14 13.91 6.65 -3.93
CA ALA A 14 12.90 7.70 -3.76
C ALA A 14 12.96 8.74 -4.90
N GLU A 15 14.15 9.06 -5.41
CA GLU A 15 14.32 9.96 -6.55
C GLU A 15 13.88 9.32 -7.87
N ARG A 16 14.17 8.04 -8.11
CA ARG A 16 13.69 7.28 -9.29
C ARG A 16 12.16 7.22 -9.29
N MET A 17 11.55 6.92 -8.15
CA MET A 17 10.10 6.90 -7.99
C MET A 17 9.50 8.29 -8.23
N ARG A 18 10.10 9.36 -7.71
CA ARG A 18 9.67 10.75 -7.98
C ARG A 18 9.72 11.09 -9.46
N ARG A 19 10.80 10.69 -10.17
CA ARG A 19 10.96 10.93 -11.62
C ARG A 19 9.94 10.15 -12.43
N TYR A 20 9.71 8.89 -12.09
CA TYR A 20 8.72 8.03 -12.73
C TYR A 20 7.30 8.62 -12.60
N TYR A 21 6.89 8.99 -11.40
CA TYR A 21 5.55 9.55 -11.15
C TYR A 21 5.35 10.96 -11.77
N ARG A 22 6.38 11.77 -11.87
CA ARG A 22 6.28 13.10 -12.48
C ARG A 22 5.95 13.06 -13.98
N PHE A 23 6.44 12.06 -14.70
CA PHE A 23 6.22 11.92 -16.15
C PHE A 23 4.92 11.17 -16.47
N HIS A 24 4.48 10.25 -15.61
CA HIS A 24 3.40 9.32 -15.90
C HIS A 24 2.09 9.61 -15.16
N SER A 25 2.02 10.66 -14.33
CA SER A 25 0.86 10.90 -13.44
C SER A 25 -0.50 10.98 -14.17
N LYS A 26 -0.55 11.48 -15.38
CA LYS A 26 -1.81 11.60 -16.15
C LYS A 26 -2.21 10.31 -16.88
N ILE A 27 -1.23 9.55 -17.38
CA ILE A 27 -1.46 8.28 -18.08
C ILE A 27 -1.59 7.13 -17.05
N TYR A 28 -0.92 7.27 -15.92
CA TYR A 28 -0.82 6.30 -14.85
C TYR A 28 -2.19 5.93 -14.23
N ASP A 29 -3.04 6.92 -13.97
CA ASP A 29 -4.39 6.67 -13.43
C ASP A 29 -5.28 5.99 -14.46
N LEU A 30 -5.15 6.31 -15.75
CA LEU A 30 -6.00 5.75 -16.80
C LEU A 30 -5.65 4.30 -17.14
N THR A 31 -4.39 3.90 -17.05
CA THR A 31 -3.95 2.52 -17.30
C THR A 31 -4.00 1.64 -16.06
N ARG A 32 -3.84 2.21 -14.88
CA ARG A 32 -3.80 1.46 -13.61
C ARG A 32 -5.12 0.79 -13.24
N TRP A 33 -6.26 1.39 -13.55
CA TRP A 33 -7.55 0.77 -13.20
C TRP A 33 -7.71 -0.62 -13.82
N SER A 34 -7.10 -0.86 -15.00
CA SER A 34 -7.12 -2.15 -15.69
C SER A 34 -6.17 -3.20 -15.08
N PHE A 35 -5.20 -2.80 -14.26
CA PHE A 35 -4.20 -3.70 -13.66
C PHE A 35 -4.38 -3.92 -12.15
N LEU A 36 -5.08 -3.04 -11.45
CA LEU A 36 -5.15 -3.07 -9.99
C LEU A 36 -6.43 -3.74 -9.49
N PHE A 37 -6.54 -5.04 -9.77
CA PHE A 37 -7.65 -5.86 -9.34
C PHE A 37 -7.68 -6.05 -7.81
N GLY A 38 -8.84 -6.32 -7.25
CA GLY A 38 -8.98 -6.70 -5.85
C GLY A 38 -8.87 -5.57 -4.82
N ARG A 39 -8.59 -4.31 -5.22
CA ARG A 39 -8.51 -3.19 -4.28
C ARG A 39 -9.77 -3.00 -3.45
N ASP A 40 -10.92 -3.04 -4.13
CA ASP A 40 -12.20 -2.93 -3.47
C ASP A 40 -12.46 -4.14 -2.57
N ARG A 41 -12.06 -5.33 -3.04
CA ARG A 41 -12.18 -6.58 -2.29
C ARG A 41 -11.35 -6.61 -1.01
N ALA A 42 -10.12 -6.08 -1.05
CA ALA A 42 -9.29 -5.98 0.15
C ALA A 42 -9.96 -5.11 1.24
N ILE A 43 -10.57 -4.00 0.84
CA ILE A 43 -11.31 -3.15 1.77
C ILE A 43 -12.60 -3.84 2.24
N ASP A 44 -13.33 -4.52 1.35
CA ASP A 44 -14.59 -5.21 1.69
C ASP A 44 -14.39 -6.41 2.62
N ARG A 45 -13.20 -7.02 2.60
CA ARG A 45 -12.81 -8.11 3.50
C ARG A 45 -12.51 -7.67 4.93
N ILE A 46 -12.26 -6.40 5.17
CA ILE A 46 -12.07 -5.89 6.53
C ILE A 46 -13.38 -6.16 7.30
N PRO A 47 -13.34 -6.89 8.41
CA PRO A 47 -14.56 -7.21 9.13
C PRO A 47 -15.16 -5.96 9.78
N ASP A 48 -16.49 -5.84 9.80
CA ASP A 48 -17.18 -4.69 10.38
C ASP A 48 -16.89 -4.55 11.89
N ARG A 49 -16.64 -5.68 12.58
CA ARG A 49 -16.23 -5.70 13.99
C ARG A 49 -14.90 -4.97 14.25
N ALA A 50 -14.06 -4.81 13.24
CA ALA A 50 -12.77 -4.11 13.40
C ALA A 50 -12.95 -2.65 13.80
N ALA A 51 -14.04 -2.00 13.35
CA ALA A 51 -14.42 -0.60 13.65
C ALA A 51 -13.22 0.32 13.92
N PRO A 52 -12.23 0.40 13.00
CA PRO A 52 -10.98 1.10 13.25
C PRO A 52 -11.22 2.59 13.47
N LYS A 53 -10.56 3.18 14.45
CA LYS A 53 -10.61 4.63 14.74
C LYS A 53 -9.55 5.40 13.96
N ARG A 54 -8.41 4.77 13.67
CA ARG A 54 -7.29 5.36 12.93
C ARG A 54 -6.81 4.38 11.87
N ILE A 55 -6.81 4.83 10.65
CA ILE A 55 -6.47 4.05 9.46
C ILE A 55 -5.28 4.71 8.77
N LEU A 56 -4.29 3.91 8.37
CA LEU A 56 -3.16 4.34 7.56
C LEU A 56 -3.16 3.61 6.21
N GLU A 57 -3.08 4.34 5.10
CA GLU A 57 -2.79 3.77 3.79
C GLU A 57 -1.37 4.15 3.35
N ILE A 58 -0.55 3.16 3.02
CA ILE A 58 0.83 3.35 2.59
C ILE A 58 0.91 3.26 1.06
N GLY A 59 1.44 4.32 0.42
CA GLY A 59 1.41 4.47 -1.03
C GLY A 59 0.01 4.81 -1.53
N CYS A 60 -0.64 5.81 -0.92
CA CYS A 60 -2.06 6.13 -1.18
C CYS A 60 -2.34 6.66 -2.60
N GLY A 61 -1.31 7.02 -3.36
CA GLY A 61 -1.43 7.51 -4.74
C GLY A 61 -2.40 8.69 -4.83
N THR A 62 -3.42 8.57 -5.67
CA THR A 62 -4.44 9.60 -5.89
C THR A 62 -5.58 9.62 -4.86
N GLY A 63 -5.47 8.81 -3.80
CA GLY A 63 -6.40 8.80 -2.66
C GLY A 63 -7.72 8.07 -2.89
N ARG A 64 -7.83 7.20 -3.92
CA ARG A 64 -9.06 6.45 -4.21
C ARG A 64 -9.52 5.60 -3.03
N ASN A 65 -8.59 4.82 -2.46
CA ASN A 65 -8.92 3.95 -1.33
C ASN A 65 -9.16 4.74 -0.05
N LEU A 66 -8.46 5.86 0.18
CA LEU A 66 -8.71 6.76 1.31
C LEU A 66 -10.18 7.19 1.35
N MET A 67 -10.72 7.60 0.19
CA MET A 67 -12.12 8.00 0.08
C MET A 67 -13.10 6.83 0.31
N ARG A 68 -12.71 5.61 -0.05
CA ARG A 68 -13.52 4.41 0.20
C ARG A 68 -13.49 4.02 1.68
N LEU A 69 -12.30 4.04 2.30
CA LEU A 69 -12.11 3.81 3.73
C LEU A 69 -12.89 4.80 4.58
N ALA A 70 -12.80 6.10 4.26
CA ALA A 70 -13.54 7.14 4.97
C ALA A 70 -15.06 7.00 4.85
N ARG A 71 -15.57 6.45 3.73
CA ARG A 71 -17.01 6.14 3.57
C ARG A 71 -17.43 4.91 4.36
N ARG A 72 -16.58 3.88 4.37
CA ARG A 72 -16.87 2.63 5.09
C ARG A 72 -16.76 2.80 6.61
N PHE A 73 -15.80 3.61 7.05
CA PHE A 73 -15.53 3.88 8.46
C PHE A 73 -15.62 5.38 8.77
N PRO A 74 -16.85 5.96 8.78
CA PRO A 74 -17.03 7.41 8.85
C PRO A 74 -16.55 8.05 10.16
N ALA A 75 -16.41 7.24 11.23
CA ALA A 75 -15.87 7.67 12.51
C ALA A 75 -14.33 7.67 12.55
N ALA A 76 -13.66 7.01 11.58
CA ALA A 76 -12.22 6.87 11.55
C ALA A 76 -11.52 8.15 11.06
N ALA A 77 -10.37 8.44 11.67
CA ALA A 77 -9.37 9.32 11.09
C ALA A 77 -8.53 8.52 10.09
N VAL A 78 -8.52 8.94 8.82
CA VAL A 78 -7.81 8.25 7.75
C VAL A 78 -6.59 9.05 7.36
N THR A 79 -5.41 8.42 7.42
CA THR A 79 -4.14 9.01 6.99
C THR A 79 -3.65 8.29 5.73
N GLY A 80 -3.30 9.04 4.70
CA GLY A 80 -2.65 8.54 3.49
C GLY A 80 -1.24 9.06 3.38
N ILE A 81 -0.28 8.17 3.15
CA ILE A 81 1.10 8.58 2.89
C ILE A 81 1.55 8.20 1.50
N ASP A 82 2.35 9.05 0.89
CA ASP A 82 3.00 8.80 -0.40
C ASP A 82 4.33 9.55 -0.47
N VAL A 83 5.28 9.05 -1.27
CA VAL A 83 6.57 9.71 -1.50
C VAL A 83 6.48 10.79 -2.58
N SER A 84 5.44 10.75 -3.41
CA SER A 84 5.26 11.60 -4.59
C SER A 84 4.39 12.81 -4.30
N ASP A 85 4.96 14.02 -4.41
CA ASP A 85 4.21 15.27 -4.31
C ASP A 85 3.09 15.37 -5.37
N ALA A 86 3.32 14.80 -6.57
CA ALA A 86 2.33 14.81 -7.64
C ALA A 86 1.11 13.96 -7.29
N MET A 87 1.33 12.79 -6.65
CA MET A 87 0.25 11.92 -6.18
C MET A 87 -0.52 12.57 -5.04
N LEU A 88 0.18 13.14 -4.06
CA LEU A 88 -0.45 13.83 -2.94
C LEU A 88 -1.29 15.04 -3.38
N LYS A 89 -0.81 15.84 -4.35
CA LYS A 89 -1.60 16.92 -4.95
C LYS A 89 -2.87 16.42 -5.64
N ALA A 90 -2.78 15.30 -6.36
CA ALA A 90 -3.95 14.66 -6.98
C ALA A 90 -4.91 14.12 -5.92
N ALA A 91 -4.39 13.47 -4.87
CA ALA A 91 -5.17 12.98 -3.74
C ALA A 91 -5.90 14.14 -3.04
N GLU A 92 -5.22 15.23 -2.75
CA GLU A 92 -5.80 16.43 -2.12
C GLU A 92 -7.00 16.97 -2.92
N LYS A 93 -6.86 17.08 -4.24
CA LYS A 93 -7.95 17.51 -5.13
C LYS A 93 -9.15 16.55 -5.05
N ASN A 94 -8.91 15.25 -4.98
CA ASN A 94 -9.95 14.25 -4.91
C ASN A 94 -10.65 14.22 -3.55
N VAL A 95 -9.88 14.36 -2.46
CA VAL A 95 -10.37 14.38 -1.08
C VAL A 95 -11.21 15.62 -0.80
N ARG A 96 -10.76 16.82 -1.19
CA ARG A 96 -11.47 18.10 -1.00
C ARG A 96 -12.88 18.09 -1.61
N ARG A 97 -13.08 17.36 -2.69
CA ARG A 97 -14.38 17.26 -3.37
C ARG A 97 -15.42 16.46 -2.60
N ARG A 98 -15.03 15.64 -1.65
CA ARG A 98 -15.92 14.65 -0.99
C ARG A 98 -16.08 14.83 0.51
N GLY A 99 -15.26 15.68 1.13
CA GLY A 99 -15.26 15.86 2.59
C GLY A 99 -14.73 14.61 3.32
N GLY A 100 -14.34 14.77 4.57
CA GLY A 100 -13.87 13.68 5.44
C GLY A 100 -12.65 14.09 6.25
N LYS A 101 -12.39 13.37 7.35
CA LYS A 101 -11.18 13.51 8.17
C LYS A 101 -10.03 12.72 7.54
N ILE A 102 -9.55 13.17 6.38
CA ILE A 102 -8.44 12.53 5.65
C ILE A 102 -7.22 13.44 5.72
N GLU A 103 -6.15 12.92 6.29
CA GLU A 103 -4.84 13.56 6.35
C GLU A 103 -3.94 12.98 5.24
N LEU A 104 -3.17 13.84 4.58
CA LEU A 104 -2.19 13.45 3.56
C LEU A 104 -0.80 13.86 4.00
N VAL A 105 0.12 12.90 4.07
CA VAL A 105 1.49 13.11 4.56
C VAL A 105 2.48 12.62 3.52
N LYS A 106 3.46 13.47 3.21
CA LYS A 106 4.61 13.05 2.40
C LYS A 106 5.58 12.29 3.28
N TYR A 107 5.68 10.98 3.07
CA TYR A 107 6.54 10.13 3.88
C TYR A 107 7.11 8.96 3.09
N ASN A 108 8.39 8.66 3.31
CA ASN A 108 9.02 7.44 2.83
C ASN A 108 8.94 6.39 3.94
N TYR A 109 8.10 5.37 3.73
CA TYR A 109 7.75 4.40 4.77
C TYR A 109 8.81 3.30 4.91
N ASN A 110 9.96 3.66 5.45
CA ASN A 110 11.07 2.76 5.79
C ASN A 110 11.30 2.63 7.31
N ARG A 111 10.48 3.30 8.11
CA ARG A 111 10.46 3.27 9.57
C ARG A 111 9.05 3.62 10.06
N PRO A 112 8.70 3.25 11.31
CA PRO A 112 7.40 3.59 11.87
C PRO A 112 7.10 5.09 11.79
N LEU A 113 5.86 5.41 11.44
CA LEU A 113 5.35 6.78 11.43
C LEU A 113 4.85 7.16 12.82
N LYS A 114 4.08 6.28 13.45
CA LYS A 114 3.49 6.47 14.77
C LYS A 114 3.23 5.12 15.43
N PRO A 115 4.16 4.61 16.25
CA PRO A 115 4.04 3.29 16.85
C PRO A 115 2.72 3.08 17.60
N GLU A 116 2.16 1.86 17.46
CA GLU A 116 0.95 1.37 18.12
C GLU A 116 -0.27 2.29 18.01
N SER A 117 -0.34 3.02 16.90
CA SER A 117 -1.36 4.07 16.73
C SER A 117 -2.47 3.74 15.77
N TYR A 118 -2.31 2.75 14.90
CA TYR A 118 -3.29 2.44 13.87
C TYR A 118 -3.97 1.10 14.13
N GLU A 119 -5.29 1.08 14.09
CA GLU A 119 -6.06 -0.15 14.18
C GLU A 119 -6.21 -0.85 12.82
N LEU A 120 -5.94 -0.14 11.72
CA LEU A 120 -5.91 -0.68 10.37
C LEU A 120 -4.80 -0.04 9.55
N ILE A 121 -3.97 -0.87 8.91
CA ILE A 121 -3.01 -0.44 7.90
C ILE A 121 -3.33 -1.13 6.57
N LEU A 122 -3.39 -0.34 5.49
CA LEU A 122 -3.63 -0.81 4.14
C LEU A 122 -2.40 -0.59 3.24
N PHE A 123 -1.97 -1.65 2.57
CA PHE A 123 -1.11 -1.58 1.40
C PHE A 123 -1.91 -1.98 0.15
N SER A 124 -1.88 -1.15 -0.87
CA SER A 124 -2.61 -1.41 -2.10
C SER A 124 -1.74 -1.15 -3.31
N TYR A 125 -1.12 -2.23 -3.81
CA TYR A 125 -0.17 -2.18 -4.92
C TYR A 125 1.01 -1.23 -4.66
N SER A 126 1.51 -1.25 -3.44
CA SER A 126 2.63 -0.42 -3.00
C SER A 126 3.84 -1.24 -2.55
N LEU A 127 3.66 -2.42 -1.92
CA LEU A 127 4.78 -3.24 -1.45
C LEU A 127 5.63 -3.78 -2.60
N SER A 128 5.01 -4.27 -3.68
CA SER A 128 5.74 -4.73 -4.87
C SER A 128 6.56 -3.65 -5.55
N MET A 129 6.28 -2.37 -5.27
CA MET A 129 6.98 -1.20 -5.80
C MET A 129 8.00 -0.61 -4.82
N ILE A 130 7.90 -0.94 -3.52
CA ILE A 130 8.92 -0.57 -2.52
C ILE A 130 10.07 -1.58 -2.62
N ASN A 131 10.99 -1.36 -3.56
CA ASN A 131 12.06 -2.31 -3.83
C ASN A 131 13.38 -1.60 -4.14
N PRO A 132 14.43 -1.77 -3.29
CA PRO A 132 14.44 -2.48 -2.00
C PRO A 132 13.63 -1.75 -0.91
N GLY A 133 13.34 -2.43 0.23
CA GLY A 133 12.75 -1.80 1.42
C GLY A 133 11.33 -2.28 1.78
N TRP A 134 10.76 -3.22 1.04
CA TRP A 134 9.43 -3.75 1.34
C TRP A 134 9.36 -4.51 2.68
N ARG A 135 10.46 -5.17 3.11
CA ARG A 135 10.53 -5.82 4.43
C ARG A 135 10.52 -4.79 5.55
N GLU A 136 11.34 -3.77 5.43
CA GLU A 136 11.40 -2.65 6.37
C GLU A 136 10.04 -1.93 6.46
N ALA A 137 9.33 -1.83 5.33
CA ALA A 137 7.96 -1.27 5.32
C ALA A 137 6.96 -2.17 6.05
N LEU A 138 7.04 -3.49 5.91
CA LEU A 138 6.19 -4.43 6.66
C LEU A 138 6.50 -4.42 8.15
N GLU A 139 7.78 -4.41 8.53
CA GLU A 139 8.19 -4.29 9.94
C GLU A 139 7.75 -2.96 10.55
N ALA A 140 7.86 -1.87 9.80
CA ALA A 140 7.37 -0.57 10.24
C ALA A 140 5.85 -0.59 10.46
N ALA A 141 5.11 -1.23 9.54
CA ALA A 141 3.67 -1.40 9.67
C ALA A 141 3.29 -2.23 10.91
N ARG A 142 4.02 -3.32 11.18
CA ARG A 142 3.82 -4.11 12.39
C ARG A 142 4.03 -3.29 13.67
N ARG A 143 5.01 -2.38 13.67
CA ARG A 143 5.25 -1.48 14.82
C ARG A 143 4.19 -0.39 14.95
N ASP A 144 3.69 0.16 13.84
CA ASP A 144 2.67 1.20 13.81
C ASP A 144 1.27 0.68 14.14
N LEU A 145 1.01 -0.62 13.91
CA LEU A 145 -0.25 -1.26 14.31
C LEU A 145 -0.38 -1.32 15.82
N ALA A 146 -1.55 -0.97 16.32
CA ALA A 146 -1.97 -1.22 17.68
C ALA A 146 -2.02 -2.74 17.97
N PRO A 147 -1.92 -3.18 19.23
CA PRO A 147 -2.17 -4.57 19.60
C PRO A 147 -3.52 -5.04 19.03
N GLY A 148 -3.56 -6.21 18.37
CA GLY A 148 -4.75 -6.72 17.69
C GLY A 148 -5.17 -5.93 16.45
N GLY A 149 -4.39 -4.96 16.01
CA GLY A 149 -4.65 -4.18 14.80
C GLY A 149 -4.52 -5.03 13.52
N LEU A 150 -5.25 -4.64 12.49
CA LEU A 150 -5.34 -5.34 11.22
C LEU A 150 -4.40 -4.76 10.17
N ILE A 151 -3.75 -5.64 9.41
CA ILE A 151 -3.12 -5.31 8.14
C ILE A 151 -3.94 -5.86 6.99
N ALA A 152 -4.23 -5.03 5.99
CA ALA A 152 -4.84 -5.44 4.74
C ALA A 152 -3.86 -5.18 3.59
N VAL A 153 -3.60 -6.18 2.78
CA VAL A 153 -2.69 -6.09 1.65
C VAL A 153 -3.37 -6.59 0.39
N VAL A 154 -3.32 -5.80 -0.67
CA VAL A 154 -3.58 -6.24 -2.03
C VAL A 154 -2.41 -5.85 -2.90
N ASP A 155 -1.77 -6.83 -3.55
CA ASP A 155 -0.59 -6.55 -4.37
C ASP A 155 -0.38 -7.62 -5.45
N PHE A 156 0.52 -7.35 -6.38
CA PHE A 156 0.97 -8.33 -7.34
C PHE A 156 1.63 -9.51 -6.61
N HIS A 157 1.29 -10.72 -7.06
CA HIS A 157 1.87 -11.93 -6.50
C HIS A 157 2.91 -12.53 -7.42
N ASP A 158 2.46 -13.08 -8.56
CA ASP A 158 3.35 -13.72 -9.52
C ASP A 158 2.76 -13.72 -10.94
N THR A 159 3.56 -14.16 -11.91
CA THR A 159 3.16 -14.38 -13.29
C THR A 159 3.88 -15.57 -13.88
N PRO A 160 3.18 -16.44 -14.64
CA PRO A 160 3.80 -17.54 -15.36
C PRO A 160 4.55 -17.09 -16.62
N ILE A 161 4.44 -15.79 -16.99
CA ILE A 161 5.00 -15.26 -18.25
C ILE A 161 6.31 -14.52 -17.96
N PRO A 162 7.50 -15.10 -18.30
CA PRO A 162 8.78 -14.48 -17.99
C PRO A 162 8.99 -13.10 -18.62
N ALA A 163 8.50 -12.91 -19.86
CA ALA A 163 8.59 -11.62 -20.55
C ALA A 163 7.79 -10.54 -19.82
N PHE A 164 6.60 -10.89 -19.32
CA PHE A 164 5.77 -9.98 -18.54
C PHE A 164 6.41 -9.65 -17.18
N ARG A 165 6.99 -10.65 -16.49
CA ARG A 165 7.74 -10.43 -15.24
C ARG A 165 8.89 -9.45 -15.45
N ARG A 166 9.68 -9.64 -16.54
CA ARG A 166 10.78 -8.72 -16.90
C ARG A 166 10.26 -7.31 -17.17
N TRP A 167 9.18 -7.19 -17.94
CA TRP A 167 8.57 -5.89 -18.23
C TRP A 167 8.07 -5.18 -16.97
N MET A 168 7.43 -5.90 -16.05
CA MET A 168 7.01 -5.37 -14.75
C MET A 168 8.21 -4.95 -13.90
N GLY A 169 9.31 -5.73 -13.92
CA GLY A 169 10.55 -5.38 -13.22
C GLY A 169 11.19 -4.07 -13.73
N VAL A 170 11.16 -3.83 -15.05
CA VAL A 170 11.58 -2.52 -15.62
C VAL A 170 10.71 -1.38 -15.11
N ASN A 171 9.44 -1.65 -14.81
CA ASN A 171 8.50 -0.70 -14.23
C ASN A 171 8.53 -0.69 -12.68
N HIS A 172 9.60 -1.21 -12.07
CA HIS A 172 9.81 -1.27 -10.62
C HIS A 172 8.81 -2.12 -9.84
N VAL A 173 8.07 -3.01 -10.50
CA VAL A 173 7.15 -3.95 -9.87
C VAL A 173 7.79 -5.32 -9.74
N ARG A 174 7.93 -5.80 -8.51
CA ARG A 174 8.46 -7.14 -8.23
C ARG A 174 7.33 -8.16 -8.16
N MET A 175 7.37 -9.18 -9.04
CA MET A 175 6.37 -10.25 -9.13
C MET A 175 7.06 -11.62 -8.97
N GLU A 176 7.32 -12.02 -7.72
CA GLU A 176 8.10 -13.22 -7.38
C GLU A 176 7.51 -13.98 -6.19
N ALA A 177 6.22 -13.81 -5.93
CA ALA A 177 5.49 -14.42 -4.81
C ALA A 177 6.12 -14.15 -3.41
N HIS A 178 7.02 -13.19 -3.31
CA HIS A 178 7.88 -12.95 -2.12
C HIS A 178 7.14 -12.33 -0.93
N LEU A 179 5.99 -11.69 -1.16
CA LEU A 179 5.26 -10.99 -0.09
C LEU A 179 4.54 -11.96 0.86
N LEU A 180 3.95 -13.03 0.31
CA LEU A 180 3.10 -13.91 1.09
C LEU A 180 3.80 -14.64 2.23
N PRO A 181 5.01 -15.24 2.03
CA PRO A 181 5.74 -15.87 3.13
C PRO A 181 6.07 -14.89 4.26
N GLU A 182 6.48 -13.67 3.93
CA GLU A 182 6.83 -12.66 4.93
C GLU A 182 5.60 -12.16 5.69
N LEU A 183 4.47 -11.95 5.01
CA LEU A 183 3.21 -11.58 5.65
C LEU A 183 2.77 -12.64 6.67
N GLY A 184 2.89 -13.94 6.31
CA GLY A 184 2.56 -15.04 7.22
C GLY A 184 3.53 -15.21 8.39
N THR A 185 4.75 -14.66 8.30
CA THR A 185 5.71 -14.65 9.41
C THR A 185 5.45 -13.49 10.38
N LEU A 186 5.00 -12.36 9.88
CA LEU A 186 4.85 -11.13 10.67
C LEU A 186 3.45 -10.94 11.28
N PHE A 187 2.43 -11.60 10.72
CA PHE A 187 1.03 -11.41 11.10
C PHE A 187 0.28 -12.73 11.16
N ASP A 188 -0.61 -12.86 12.14
CA ASP A 188 -1.57 -13.97 12.19
C ASP A 188 -2.58 -13.84 11.05
N GLN A 189 -2.57 -14.81 10.17
CA GLN A 189 -3.40 -14.80 8.97
C GLN A 189 -4.89 -14.96 9.33
N GLU A 190 -5.73 -13.97 9.00
CA GLU A 190 -7.19 -14.07 9.06
C GLU A 190 -7.80 -14.53 7.73
N ALA A 191 -7.30 -14.00 6.62
CA ALA A 191 -7.77 -14.38 5.30
C ALA A 191 -6.68 -14.23 4.24
N ILE A 192 -6.71 -15.12 3.25
CA ILE A 192 -5.84 -15.06 2.08
C ILE A 192 -6.62 -15.44 0.83
N GLU A 193 -6.39 -14.72 -0.24
CA GLU A 193 -6.89 -15.06 -1.57
C GLU A 193 -5.80 -14.82 -2.61
N LEU A 194 -5.53 -15.84 -3.41
CA LEU A 194 -4.75 -15.72 -4.65
C LEU A 194 -5.70 -15.73 -5.83
N LYS A 195 -5.73 -14.69 -6.59
CA LYS A 195 -6.64 -14.52 -7.73
C LYS A 195 -5.90 -14.32 -9.02
N ARG A 196 -6.47 -14.89 -10.09
CA ARG A 196 -5.96 -14.74 -11.45
C ARG A 196 -6.55 -13.48 -12.08
N ALA A 197 -5.70 -12.70 -12.74
CA ALA A 197 -6.11 -11.60 -13.58
C ALA A 197 -5.91 -11.97 -15.06
N TYR A 198 -6.79 -11.49 -15.94
CA TYR A 198 -6.76 -11.73 -17.40
C TYR A 198 -6.48 -13.20 -17.79
N CYS A 199 -7.35 -14.09 -17.34
CA CYS A 199 -7.25 -15.53 -17.62
C CYS A 199 -5.93 -16.18 -17.14
N GLY A 200 -5.25 -15.57 -16.16
CA GLY A 200 -4.03 -16.12 -15.57
C GLY A 200 -2.73 -15.50 -16.08
N TRP A 201 -2.77 -14.36 -16.77
CA TRP A 201 -1.56 -13.62 -17.15
C TRP A 201 -0.72 -13.23 -15.95
N TRP A 202 -1.38 -12.87 -14.83
CA TRP A 202 -0.74 -12.72 -13.53
C TRP A 202 -1.70 -13.04 -12.40
N TRP A 203 -1.13 -13.15 -11.22
CA TRP A 203 -1.84 -13.40 -9.98
C TRP A 203 -1.65 -12.22 -9.05
N TYR A 204 -2.68 -11.89 -8.32
CA TYR A 204 -2.62 -10.93 -7.25
C TYR A 204 -3.04 -11.58 -5.92
N LEU A 205 -2.46 -11.05 -4.85
CA LEU A 205 -2.68 -11.44 -3.47
C LEU A 205 -3.69 -10.50 -2.84
N VAL A 206 -4.64 -11.02 -2.09
CA VAL A 206 -5.40 -10.29 -1.07
C VAL A 206 -5.14 -11.00 0.25
N PHE A 207 -4.57 -10.28 1.22
CA PHE A 207 -4.21 -10.77 2.53
C PHE A 207 -4.82 -9.90 3.60
N LEU A 208 -5.36 -10.52 4.65
CA LEU A 208 -5.76 -9.89 5.88
C LEU A 208 -5.09 -10.63 7.03
N GLY A 209 -4.46 -9.89 7.92
CA GLY A 209 -3.80 -10.44 9.08
C GLY A 209 -3.91 -9.53 10.30
N VAL A 210 -3.67 -10.09 11.46
CA VAL A 210 -3.68 -9.41 12.76
C VAL A 210 -2.27 -9.30 13.28
N LYS A 211 -1.92 -8.18 13.91
CA LYS A 211 -0.68 -8.07 14.67
C LYS A 211 -0.75 -9.00 15.87
N CYS A 212 0.17 -9.99 15.91
CA CYS A 212 0.41 -10.79 17.10
C CYS A 212 0.90 -9.89 18.25
N GLU A 213 0.57 -10.27 19.47
CA GLU A 213 1.08 -9.62 20.70
C GLU A 213 2.61 -9.73 20.81
#